data_a63091fc11fad901f1088e18bdaba60c
#
_entry.id   a63091fc11fad901f1088e18bdaba60c
#
_cell.length_a   1.000
_cell.length_b   1.000
_cell.length_c   1.000
_cell.angle_alpha   90.00
_cell.angle_beta   90.00
_cell.angle_gamma   90.00
#
_symmetry.space_group_name_H-M   'P 1'
#
loop_
_entity.id
_entity.type
_entity.pdbx_description
1 polymer ?
#
loop_
_entity_poly.entity_id
_entity_poly.type
_entity_poly.pdbx_seq_one_letter_code
_entity_poly.pdbx_strand_id
1 'polypeptide(L)'
;RKLKRQNLNKSAPDEDKPFEGKSMAMIFEKPSTRTRMSFDIATKQLGGSSIILNPDGIHYGKGDETLKDTAKVLTEYVDIVMLRTSSHKNLEEFGKYLNIPIINGLSDVGHPCQIMSDILTYEESNGTIKGKTLAWLGDGNNNMSNSLIEAAGKFEFNLRIACPKKYSPNKKILSWVKKNKINLTITVKPDEAVKNSDCVMTDKWVSMNDKVNKEAKKKILKSFQVNKKLMSKANSDAIFMHCLPVGRGEEVTDEVIDGKQSVVWRQALNRVHAQKSIIKWCLD
;
A
#
# COMPACT_ATOMS: atom_id res chain seq x y z
N ARG A 1 -13.06 10.01 5.33
CA ARG A 1 -13.97 10.68 4.36
C ARG A 1 -14.14 12.20 4.66
N LYS A 2 -14.12 12.64 5.91
CA LYS A 2 -14.25 14.09 6.30
C LYS A 2 -13.13 14.97 5.71
N LEU A 3 -11.93 14.43 5.56
CA LEU A 3 -10.77 15.13 5.01
C LEU A 3 -10.61 14.95 3.49
N LYS A 4 -11.68 14.57 2.81
CA LYS A 4 -11.70 14.54 1.36
C LYS A 4 -11.54 15.98 0.85
N ARG A 5 -10.72 16.15 -0.17
CA ARG A 5 -10.33 17.41 -0.75
C ARG A 5 -11.48 18.40 -0.86
N GLN A 6 -11.33 19.56 -0.22
CA GLN A 6 -12.33 20.62 -0.18
C GLN A 6 -12.11 21.67 -1.27
N ASN A 7 -10.89 21.79 -1.83
CA ASN A 7 -10.60 22.78 -2.86
C ASN A 7 -9.83 22.19 -4.07
N LEU A 8 -9.85 22.92 -5.17
CA LEU A 8 -9.22 22.52 -6.43
C LEU A 8 -7.70 22.72 -6.44
N ASN A 9 -7.15 23.55 -5.57
CA ASN A 9 -5.72 23.77 -5.45
C ASN A 9 -5.09 22.60 -4.68
N LYS A 10 -4.25 21.81 -5.37
CA LYS A 10 -3.69 20.56 -4.82
C LYS A 10 -2.80 20.77 -3.60
N SER A 11 -2.18 21.92 -3.46
CA SER A 11 -1.26 22.22 -2.36
C SER A 11 -1.83 23.19 -1.32
N ALA A 12 -3.01 23.76 -1.56
CA ALA A 12 -3.62 24.67 -0.59
C ALA A 12 -4.07 23.90 0.65
N PRO A 13 -3.90 24.47 1.85
CA PRO A 13 -4.43 23.89 3.07
C PRO A 13 -5.94 23.68 2.99
N ASP A 14 -6.43 22.63 3.65
CA ASP A 14 -7.84 22.45 3.93
C ASP A 14 -8.29 23.50 4.96
N GLU A 15 -9.60 23.74 5.09
CA GLU A 15 -10.14 24.66 6.12
C GLU A 15 -9.80 24.17 7.53
N ASP A 16 -9.96 22.87 7.77
CA ASP A 16 -9.48 22.20 8.98
C ASP A 16 -7.99 21.86 8.81
N LYS A 17 -7.14 22.53 9.61
CA LYS A 17 -5.67 22.38 9.57
C LYS A 17 -5.16 21.67 10.82
N PRO A 18 -5.48 20.38 11.02
CA PRO A 18 -5.13 19.67 12.24
C PRO A 18 -3.62 19.48 12.47
N PHE A 19 -2.80 19.78 11.47
CA PHE A 19 -1.34 19.67 11.51
C PHE A 19 -0.64 21.05 11.45
N GLU A 20 -1.38 22.16 11.68
CA GLU A 20 -0.80 23.51 11.69
C GLU A 20 0.27 23.64 12.78
N GLY A 21 1.41 24.22 12.43
CA GLY A 21 2.56 24.37 13.32
C GLY A 21 3.34 23.09 13.60
N LYS A 22 2.98 21.97 12.99
CA LYS A 22 3.62 20.65 13.17
C LYS A 22 4.45 20.24 11.97
N SER A 23 5.38 19.33 12.20
CA SER A 23 6.30 18.83 11.18
C SER A 23 6.36 17.30 11.13
N MET A 24 6.59 16.76 9.92
CA MET A 24 6.79 15.34 9.66
C MET A 24 8.16 15.09 9.05
N ALA A 25 8.96 14.22 9.65
CA ALA A 25 10.15 13.67 8.99
C ALA A 25 9.77 12.47 8.12
N MET A 26 10.20 12.46 6.88
CA MET A 26 10.00 11.34 5.95
C MET A 26 11.35 10.72 5.58
N ILE A 27 11.60 9.50 6.03
CA ILE A 27 12.84 8.75 5.77
C ILE A 27 12.59 7.73 4.66
N PHE A 28 13.39 7.75 3.61
CA PHE A 28 13.27 6.87 2.46
C PHE A 28 14.56 6.09 2.23
N GLU A 29 14.65 4.85 2.67
CA GLU A 29 15.78 3.96 2.34
C GLU A 29 15.81 3.56 0.86
N LYS A 30 14.70 3.76 0.14
CA LYS A 30 14.58 3.51 -1.30
C LYS A 30 13.79 4.60 -2.01
N PRO A 31 14.10 4.88 -3.27
CA PRO A 31 13.36 5.87 -4.06
C PRO A 31 11.85 5.57 -4.10
N SER A 32 11.05 6.61 -3.99
CA SER A 32 9.59 6.50 -4.10
C SER A 32 8.95 7.82 -4.48
N THR A 33 8.51 7.95 -5.72
CA THR A 33 7.82 9.15 -6.20
C THR A 33 6.45 9.32 -5.54
N ARG A 34 5.61 8.27 -5.62
CA ARG A 34 4.22 8.32 -5.12
C ARG A 34 4.12 8.56 -3.63
N THR A 35 4.85 7.80 -2.83
CA THR A 35 4.82 7.95 -1.37
C THR A 35 5.34 9.32 -0.93
N ARG A 36 6.45 9.77 -1.55
CA ARG A 36 7.04 11.08 -1.27
C ARG A 36 6.04 12.20 -1.55
N MET A 37 5.51 12.26 -2.78
CA MET A 37 4.58 13.31 -3.17
C MET A 37 3.27 13.26 -2.39
N SER A 38 2.69 12.08 -2.18
CA SER A 38 1.39 11.98 -1.54
C SER A 38 1.43 12.35 -0.06
N PHE A 39 2.48 12.00 0.68
CA PHE A 39 2.65 12.43 2.06
C PHE A 39 2.99 13.92 2.15
N ASP A 40 3.86 14.45 1.30
CA ASP A 40 4.18 15.89 1.27
C ASP A 40 2.94 16.73 1.02
N ILE A 41 2.13 16.37 0.01
CA ILE A 41 0.86 17.05 -0.29
C ILE A 41 -0.14 16.88 0.86
N ALA A 42 -0.27 15.68 1.44
CA ALA A 42 -1.17 15.44 2.57
C ALA A 42 -0.80 16.32 3.77
N THR A 43 0.49 16.38 4.12
CA THR A 43 1.01 17.21 5.20
C THR A 43 0.71 18.70 4.98
N LYS A 44 0.98 19.21 3.78
CA LYS A 44 0.70 20.61 3.40
C LYS A 44 -0.80 20.92 3.44
N GLN A 45 -1.64 20.03 2.95
CA GLN A 45 -3.10 20.22 3.01
C GLN A 45 -3.63 20.22 4.45
N LEU A 46 -2.98 19.54 5.37
CA LEU A 46 -3.31 19.57 6.80
C LEU A 46 -2.71 20.78 7.55
N GLY A 47 -2.02 21.69 6.85
CA GLY A 47 -1.43 22.91 7.40
C GLY A 47 -0.02 22.75 7.98
N GLY A 48 0.60 21.56 7.88
CA GLY A 48 1.92 21.29 8.42
C GLY A 48 3.04 21.35 7.39
N SER A 49 4.24 21.02 7.85
CA SER A 49 5.47 20.95 7.04
C SER A 49 6.02 19.52 6.97
N SER A 50 6.80 19.23 5.93
CA SER A 50 7.47 17.95 5.76
C SER A 50 8.96 18.13 5.47
N ILE A 51 9.78 17.29 6.08
CA ILE A 51 11.24 17.23 5.89
C ILE A 51 11.57 15.87 5.30
N ILE A 52 12.19 15.85 4.13
CA ILE A 52 12.56 14.61 3.45
C ILE A 52 14.01 14.29 3.75
N LEU A 53 14.24 13.15 4.39
CA LEU A 53 15.55 12.66 4.75
C LEU A 53 15.90 11.44 3.87
N ASN A 54 17.00 11.55 3.14
CA ASN A 54 17.56 10.44 2.39
C ASN A 54 18.69 9.81 3.20
N PRO A 55 18.78 8.48 3.33
CA PRO A 55 19.79 7.81 4.15
C PRO A 55 21.23 8.12 3.77
N ASP A 56 21.48 8.53 2.52
CA ASP A 56 22.83 8.91 2.08
C ASP A 56 23.23 10.32 2.55
N GLY A 57 22.28 11.13 3.02
CA GLY A 57 22.48 12.47 3.55
C GLY A 57 22.33 12.60 5.08
N ILE A 58 22.09 11.48 5.77
CA ILE A 58 21.94 11.44 7.22
C ILE A 58 22.68 10.23 7.81
N HIS A 59 23.07 10.32 9.07
CA HIS A 59 23.76 9.24 9.79
C HIS A 59 22.82 8.10 10.25
N TYR A 60 21.69 7.87 9.58
CA TYR A 60 20.67 6.89 9.92
C TYR A 60 21.23 5.46 10.09
N GLY A 61 21.57 5.11 11.33
CA GLY A 61 22.16 3.81 11.67
C GLY A 61 23.49 3.51 10.96
N LYS A 62 24.22 4.54 10.54
CA LYS A 62 25.53 4.43 9.87
C LYS A 62 26.58 5.27 10.58
N GLY A 63 27.82 4.80 10.56
CA GLY A 63 28.92 5.47 11.25
C GLY A 63 28.76 5.42 12.77
N ASP A 64 29.03 6.52 13.41
CA ASP A 64 29.02 6.64 14.87
C ASP A 64 27.62 6.89 15.45
N GLU A 65 26.59 7.14 14.63
CA GLU A 65 25.22 7.38 15.08
C GLU A 65 24.34 6.12 14.97
N THR A 66 23.83 5.68 16.11
CA THR A 66 22.93 4.52 16.17
C THR A 66 21.51 4.87 15.77
N LEU A 67 20.68 3.86 15.37
CA LEU A 67 19.24 4.07 15.13
C LEU A 67 18.55 4.68 16.35
N LYS A 68 18.99 4.33 17.56
CA LYS A 68 18.47 4.86 18.83
C LYS A 68 18.74 6.36 18.96
N ASP A 69 19.93 6.80 18.61
CA ASP A 69 20.32 8.21 18.74
C ASP A 69 19.61 9.05 17.70
N THR A 70 19.56 8.59 16.44
CA THR A 70 18.75 9.22 15.40
C THR A 70 17.27 9.34 15.80
N ALA A 71 16.68 8.28 16.39
CA ALA A 71 15.28 8.32 16.83
C ALA A 71 15.04 9.37 17.92
N LYS A 72 15.95 9.47 18.90
CA LYS A 72 15.85 10.47 19.96
C LYS A 72 15.97 11.89 19.43
N VAL A 73 16.92 12.15 18.53
CA VAL A 73 17.08 13.47 17.89
C VAL A 73 15.82 13.85 17.13
N LEU A 74 15.24 12.93 16.35
CA LEU A 74 14.01 13.20 15.62
C LEU A 74 12.82 13.47 16.53
N THR A 75 12.75 12.82 17.71
CA THR A 75 11.72 13.08 18.69
C THR A 75 11.70 14.54 19.17
N GLU A 76 12.88 15.19 19.23
CA GLU A 76 12.98 16.61 19.64
C GLU A 76 12.64 17.59 18.52
N TYR A 77 12.66 17.17 17.23
CA TYR A 77 12.56 18.07 16.11
C TYR A 77 11.24 17.99 15.36
N VAL A 78 10.54 16.84 15.38
CA VAL A 78 9.34 16.64 14.59
C VAL A 78 8.23 15.96 15.40
N ASP A 79 7.01 16.07 14.91
CA ASP A 79 5.82 15.52 15.58
C ASP A 79 5.46 14.11 15.11
N ILE A 80 5.85 13.74 13.89
CA ILE A 80 5.59 12.42 13.30
C ILE A 80 6.78 12.01 12.43
N VAL A 81 7.11 10.72 12.44
CA VAL A 81 8.06 10.12 11.50
C VAL A 81 7.31 9.20 10.53
N MET A 82 7.58 9.30 9.24
CA MET A 82 7.23 8.29 8.25
C MET A 82 8.50 7.58 7.78
N LEU A 83 8.55 6.26 7.92
CA LEU A 83 9.66 5.44 7.48
C LEU A 83 9.26 4.50 6.34
N ARG A 84 9.99 4.58 5.21
CA ARG A 84 9.92 3.60 4.12
C ARG A 84 11.23 2.84 4.06
N THR A 85 11.19 1.57 4.43
CA THR A 85 12.36 0.71 4.62
C THR A 85 12.24 -0.62 3.89
N SER A 86 13.36 -1.29 3.68
CA SER A 86 13.42 -2.68 3.19
C SER A 86 13.44 -3.71 4.33
N SER A 87 13.38 -3.28 5.59
CA SER A 87 13.40 -4.15 6.77
C SER A 87 12.31 -3.75 7.76
N HIS A 88 11.29 -4.57 7.90
CA HIS A 88 10.23 -4.34 8.90
C HIS A 88 10.80 -4.36 10.32
N LYS A 89 11.82 -5.19 10.56
CA LYS A 89 12.53 -5.24 11.84
C LYS A 89 13.14 -3.88 12.20
N ASN A 90 13.73 -3.18 11.22
CA ASN A 90 14.28 -1.84 11.43
C ASN A 90 13.17 -0.84 11.79
N LEU A 91 12.01 -0.95 11.15
CA LEU A 91 10.84 -0.12 11.47
C LEU A 91 10.40 -0.33 12.94
N GLU A 92 10.27 -1.59 13.35
CA GLU A 92 9.89 -1.95 14.73
C GLU A 92 10.96 -1.49 15.75
N GLU A 93 12.24 -1.68 15.42
CA GLU A 93 13.33 -1.27 16.29
C GLU A 93 13.40 0.25 16.44
N PHE A 94 13.30 0.97 15.33
CA PHE A 94 13.28 2.43 15.32
C PHE A 94 12.10 2.98 16.14
N GLY A 95 10.91 2.39 15.96
CA GLY A 95 9.71 2.77 16.70
C GLY A 95 9.81 2.60 18.22
N LYS A 96 10.67 1.69 18.73
CA LYS A 96 10.89 1.52 20.17
C LYS A 96 11.57 2.71 20.84
N TYR A 97 12.31 3.50 20.08
CA TYR A 97 13.10 4.63 20.58
C TYR A 97 12.45 5.99 20.33
N LEU A 98 11.38 6.02 19.52
CA LEU A 98 10.60 7.23 19.26
C LEU A 98 9.55 7.43 20.36
N ASN A 99 9.42 8.64 20.87
CA ASN A 99 8.31 9.07 21.74
C ASN A 99 7.18 9.77 20.95
N ILE A 100 7.29 9.75 19.62
CA ILE A 100 6.32 10.32 18.68
C ILE A 100 5.83 9.22 17.73
N PRO A 101 4.68 9.39 17.07
CA PRO A 101 4.16 8.40 16.14
C PRO A 101 5.09 8.10 14.98
N ILE A 102 5.13 6.81 14.59
CA ILE A 102 5.82 6.36 13.37
C ILE A 102 4.83 5.72 12.39
N ILE A 103 4.87 6.16 11.15
CA ILE A 103 4.03 5.63 10.06
C ILE A 103 4.86 4.71 9.18
N ASN A 104 4.36 3.48 8.98
CA ASN A 104 4.93 2.56 7.98
C ASN A 104 4.60 3.02 6.56
N GLY A 105 5.52 3.70 5.90
CA GLY A 105 5.39 4.15 4.51
C GLY A 105 5.51 3.02 3.47
N LEU A 106 6.12 1.93 3.83
CA LEU A 106 6.27 0.60 3.23
C LEU A 106 7.43 -0.13 3.91
N SER A 107 7.28 -1.42 4.11
CA SER A 107 8.36 -2.33 4.47
C SER A 107 8.35 -3.57 3.56
N ASP A 108 9.30 -4.49 3.76
CA ASP A 108 9.30 -5.80 3.09
C ASP A 108 8.11 -6.68 3.49
N VAL A 109 7.52 -6.46 4.67
CA VAL A 109 6.37 -7.21 5.18
C VAL A 109 5.04 -6.62 4.76
N GLY A 110 4.89 -5.29 4.71
CA GLY A 110 3.60 -4.67 4.45
C GLY A 110 3.64 -3.25 3.88
N HIS A 111 2.51 -2.84 3.29
CA HIS A 111 2.27 -1.48 2.79
C HIS A 111 0.89 -0.95 3.24
N PRO A 112 0.68 -0.73 4.56
CA PRO A 112 -0.64 -0.41 5.12
C PRO A 112 -1.25 0.88 4.52
N CYS A 113 -0.44 1.92 4.28
CA CYS A 113 -0.92 3.17 3.69
C CYS A 113 -1.49 3.00 2.27
N GLN A 114 -1.01 2.01 1.51
CA GLN A 114 -1.59 1.69 0.21
C GLN A 114 -2.95 1.04 0.39
N ILE A 115 -3.05 0.07 1.27
CA ILE A 115 -4.31 -0.66 1.52
C ILE A 115 -5.41 0.29 2.02
N MET A 116 -5.10 1.26 2.87
CA MET A 116 -6.09 2.27 3.28
C MET A 116 -6.61 3.08 2.08
N SER A 117 -5.74 3.38 1.11
CA SER A 117 -6.15 4.00 -0.15
C SER A 117 -7.01 3.08 -1.01
N ASP A 118 -6.69 1.80 -1.04
CA ASP A 118 -7.41 0.80 -1.84
C ASP A 118 -8.84 0.61 -1.30
N ILE A 119 -8.99 0.48 0.02
CA ILE A 119 -10.29 0.42 0.70
C ILE A 119 -11.10 1.69 0.41
N LEU A 120 -10.51 2.88 0.60
CA LEU A 120 -11.18 4.14 0.30
C LEU A 120 -11.65 4.21 -1.16
N THR A 121 -10.81 3.76 -2.09
CA THR A 121 -11.12 3.77 -3.54
C THR A 121 -12.25 2.82 -3.86
N TYR A 122 -12.22 1.60 -3.32
CA TYR A 122 -13.31 0.66 -3.47
C TYR A 122 -14.62 1.24 -2.96
N GLU A 123 -14.62 1.75 -1.72
CA GLU A 123 -15.83 2.28 -1.08
C GLU A 123 -16.38 3.55 -1.74
N GLU A 124 -15.54 4.35 -2.39
CA GLU A 124 -15.99 5.47 -3.23
C GLU A 124 -16.69 5.00 -4.51
N SER A 125 -16.24 3.90 -5.09
CA SER A 125 -16.74 3.38 -6.36
C SER A 125 -17.99 2.52 -6.17
N ASN A 126 -17.97 1.61 -5.19
CA ASN A 126 -18.94 0.51 -5.06
C ASN A 126 -19.63 0.44 -3.69
N GLY A 127 -19.43 1.44 -2.81
CA GLY A 127 -19.98 1.42 -1.45
C GLY A 127 -19.19 0.53 -0.49
N THR A 128 -19.82 0.01 0.55
CA THR A 128 -19.12 -0.75 1.59
C THR A 128 -18.38 -1.98 1.05
N ILE A 129 -17.15 -2.16 1.49
CA ILE A 129 -16.32 -3.31 1.12
C ILE A 129 -16.66 -4.57 1.95
N LYS A 130 -17.31 -4.42 3.10
CA LYS A 130 -17.70 -5.53 3.97
C LYS A 130 -18.55 -6.56 3.23
N GLY A 131 -18.17 -7.83 3.32
CA GLY A 131 -18.83 -8.95 2.66
C GLY A 131 -18.55 -9.09 1.16
N LYS A 132 -17.85 -8.14 0.55
CA LYS A 132 -17.49 -8.19 -0.87
C LYS A 132 -16.36 -9.18 -1.15
N THR A 133 -16.18 -9.55 -2.41
CA THR A 133 -15.13 -10.49 -2.83
C THR A 133 -14.09 -9.78 -3.68
N LEU A 134 -12.84 -9.75 -3.20
CA LEU A 134 -11.69 -9.22 -3.92
C LEU A 134 -10.82 -10.35 -4.43
N ALA A 135 -10.38 -10.26 -5.68
CA ALA A 135 -9.45 -11.20 -6.31
C ALA A 135 -8.07 -10.55 -6.45
N TRP A 136 -7.05 -11.20 -5.92
CA TRP A 136 -5.65 -10.85 -6.13
C TRP A 136 -4.99 -11.83 -7.07
N LEU A 137 -4.23 -11.34 -8.06
CA LEU A 137 -3.55 -12.18 -9.06
C LEU A 137 -2.04 -11.88 -9.09
N GLY A 138 -1.24 -12.93 -9.13
CA GLY A 138 0.22 -12.82 -9.28
C GLY A 138 0.99 -13.37 -8.08
N ASP A 139 1.92 -12.58 -7.52
CA ASP A 139 2.71 -12.98 -6.35
C ASP A 139 1.88 -12.88 -5.07
N GLY A 140 1.53 -14.02 -4.48
CA GLY A 140 0.80 -14.10 -3.22
C GLY A 140 1.68 -13.97 -1.98
N ASN A 141 2.99 -13.82 -2.13
CA ASN A 141 3.95 -13.73 -1.02
C ASN A 141 4.79 -12.44 -1.09
N ASN A 142 4.13 -11.31 -1.26
CA ASN A 142 4.76 -10.01 -1.24
C ASN A 142 4.10 -9.09 -0.18
N ASN A 143 4.66 -7.92 0.03
CA ASN A 143 4.16 -6.97 1.04
C ASN A 143 2.74 -6.45 0.74
N MET A 144 2.34 -6.34 -0.53
CA MET A 144 0.99 -5.92 -0.89
C MET A 144 -0.03 -7.02 -0.59
N SER A 145 0.25 -8.27 -0.99
CA SER A 145 -0.63 -9.40 -0.69
C SER A 145 -0.76 -9.65 0.82
N ASN A 146 0.33 -9.53 1.58
CA ASN A 146 0.28 -9.62 3.04
C ASN A 146 -0.67 -8.56 3.65
N SER A 147 -0.49 -7.29 3.26
CA SER A 147 -1.34 -6.20 3.77
C SER A 147 -2.80 -6.35 3.32
N LEU A 148 -3.04 -6.89 2.12
CA LEU A 148 -4.41 -7.16 1.67
C LEU A 148 -5.07 -8.30 2.46
N ILE A 149 -4.31 -9.34 2.84
CA ILE A 149 -4.78 -10.41 3.71
C ILE A 149 -5.16 -9.85 5.10
N GLU A 150 -4.31 -8.98 5.67
CA GLU A 150 -4.59 -8.33 6.96
C GLU A 150 -5.84 -7.45 6.88
N ALA A 151 -5.99 -6.70 5.78
CA ALA A 151 -7.17 -5.88 5.54
C ALA A 151 -8.45 -6.71 5.39
N ALA A 152 -8.37 -7.88 4.75
CA ALA A 152 -9.53 -8.78 4.63
C ALA A 152 -10.12 -9.13 5.99
N GLY A 153 -9.25 -9.36 7.00
CA GLY A 153 -9.70 -9.59 8.37
C GLY A 153 -10.25 -8.35 9.07
N LYS A 154 -9.67 -7.19 8.83
CA LYS A 154 -10.05 -5.95 9.50
C LYS A 154 -11.31 -5.30 8.92
N PHE A 155 -11.52 -5.43 7.62
CA PHE A 155 -12.65 -4.85 6.89
C PHE A 155 -13.72 -5.89 6.51
N GLU A 156 -13.53 -7.15 6.92
CA GLU A 156 -14.49 -8.24 6.78
C GLU A 156 -14.95 -8.48 5.33
N PHE A 157 -14.00 -8.48 4.37
CA PHE A 157 -14.24 -8.87 2.98
C PHE A 157 -13.63 -10.25 2.66
N ASN A 158 -14.15 -10.90 1.63
CA ASN A 158 -13.64 -12.18 1.15
C ASN A 158 -12.44 -11.93 0.23
N LEU A 159 -11.33 -12.61 0.46
CA LEU A 159 -10.14 -12.49 -0.38
C LEU A 159 -9.85 -13.81 -1.09
N ARG A 160 -9.70 -13.75 -2.41
CA ARG A 160 -9.25 -14.87 -3.24
C ARG A 160 -7.91 -14.52 -3.86
N ILE A 161 -6.88 -15.34 -3.62
CA ILE A 161 -5.54 -15.16 -4.18
C ILE A 161 -5.29 -16.24 -5.23
N ALA A 162 -5.12 -15.82 -6.48
CA ALA A 162 -4.60 -16.68 -7.53
C ALA A 162 -3.10 -16.46 -7.68
N CYS A 163 -2.30 -17.48 -7.35
CA CYS A 163 -0.84 -17.42 -7.43
C CYS A 163 -0.24 -18.80 -7.74
N PRO A 164 0.95 -18.85 -8.34
CA PRO A 164 1.70 -20.11 -8.42
C PRO A 164 2.00 -20.67 -7.04
N LYS A 165 2.04 -22.00 -6.87
CA LYS A 165 2.38 -22.65 -5.59
C LYS A 165 3.66 -22.10 -4.96
N LYS A 166 4.68 -21.80 -5.78
CA LYS A 166 5.96 -21.23 -5.33
C LYS A 166 5.83 -19.85 -4.70
N TYR A 167 4.82 -19.08 -5.08
CA TYR A 167 4.55 -17.72 -4.62
C TYR A 167 3.28 -17.64 -3.78
N SER A 168 2.87 -18.73 -3.14
CA SER A 168 1.79 -18.74 -2.14
C SER A 168 2.19 -17.96 -0.89
N PRO A 169 1.21 -17.38 -0.17
CA PRO A 169 1.46 -16.72 1.10
C PRO A 169 2.26 -17.60 2.06
N ASN A 170 3.17 -16.99 2.81
CA ASN A 170 4.06 -17.75 3.70
C ASN A 170 3.32 -18.32 4.92
N LYS A 171 3.96 -19.29 5.58
CA LYS A 171 3.37 -19.99 6.73
C LYS A 171 2.98 -19.07 7.88
N LYS A 172 3.71 -17.97 8.12
CA LYS A 172 3.44 -17.02 9.20
C LYS A 172 2.10 -16.33 8.98
N ILE A 173 1.88 -15.77 7.78
CA ILE A 173 0.62 -15.10 7.44
C ILE A 173 -0.56 -16.10 7.39
N LEU A 174 -0.35 -17.33 6.89
CA LEU A 174 -1.39 -18.37 6.88
C LEU A 174 -1.79 -18.80 8.30
N SER A 175 -0.84 -18.89 9.22
CA SER A 175 -1.15 -19.17 10.63
C SER A 175 -1.96 -18.04 11.26
N TRP A 176 -1.65 -16.79 10.92
CA TRP A 176 -2.41 -15.62 11.35
C TRP A 176 -3.83 -15.61 10.75
N VAL A 177 -3.99 -15.94 9.47
CA VAL A 177 -5.30 -16.12 8.80
C VAL A 177 -6.16 -17.13 9.54
N LYS A 178 -5.60 -18.31 9.86
CA LYS A 178 -6.31 -19.37 10.60
C LYS A 178 -6.73 -18.91 12.00
N LYS A 179 -5.81 -18.26 12.73
CA LYS A 179 -6.08 -17.75 14.09
C LYS A 179 -7.21 -16.71 14.11
N ASN A 180 -7.26 -15.84 13.11
CA ASN A 180 -8.23 -14.74 13.02
C ASN A 180 -9.47 -15.10 12.17
N LYS A 181 -9.60 -16.36 11.71
CA LYS A 181 -10.74 -16.85 10.91
C LYS A 181 -11.04 -16.00 9.67
N ILE A 182 -9.97 -15.56 8.97
CA ILE A 182 -10.10 -14.73 7.78
C ILE A 182 -10.63 -15.55 6.61
N ASN A 183 -11.59 -15.01 5.87
CA ASN A 183 -12.11 -15.65 4.66
C ASN A 183 -11.13 -15.48 3.49
N LEU A 184 -10.14 -16.37 3.42
CA LEU A 184 -9.10 -16.42 2.42
C LEU A 184 -9.17 -17.72 1.61
N THR A 185 -9.27 -17.62 0.29
CA THR A 185 -9.15 -18.74 -0.64
C THR A 185 -7.88 -18.58 -1.48
N ILE A 186 -7.09 -19.63 -1.60
CA ILE A 186 -5.88 -19.64 -2.43
C ILE A 186 -6.06 -20.67 -3.55
N THR A 187 -5.82 -20.28 -4.79
CA THR A 187 -5.91 -21.14 -5.96
C THR A 187 -4.74 -20.91 -6.92
N VAL A 188 -4.46 -21.88 -7.77
CA VAL A 188 -3.52 -21.72 -8.89
C VAL A 188 -4.23 -21.33 -10.19
N LYS A 189 -5.55 -21.17 -10.15
CA LYS A 189 -6.38 -20.90 -11.32
C LYS A 189 -6.95 -19.47 -11.25
N PRO A 190 -6.44 -18.54 -12.09
CA PRO A 190 -6.93 -17.15 -12.13
C PRO A 190 -8.44 -17.03 -12.30
N ASP A 191 -9.01 -17.87 -13.15
CA ASP A 191 -10.45 -17.89 -13.44
C ASP A 191 -11.31 -18.12 -12.19
N GLU A 192 -10.89 -19.05 -11.31
CA GLU A 192 -11.61 -19.35 -10.08
C GLU A 192 -11.59 -18.18 -9.09
N ALA A 193 -10.46 -17.46 -9.01
CA ALA A 193 -10.34 -16.31 -8.12
C ALA A 193 -11.21 -15.14 -8.60
N VAL A 194 -11.20 -14.87 -9.91
CA VAL A 194 -11.89 -13.71 -10.50
C VAL A 194 -13.40 -13.92 -10.66
N LYS A 195 -13.86 -15.17 -10.80
CA LYS A 195 -15.28 -15.46 -11.01
C LYS A 195 -16.17 -14.78 -9.96
N ASN A 196 -17.08 -13.91 -10.44
CA ASN A 196 -18.01 -13.16 -9.58
C ASN A 196 -17.32 -12.34 -8.48
N SER A 197 -16.12 -11.85 -8.71
CA SER A 197 -15.46 -10.91 -7.79
C SER A 197 -15.94 -9.48 -8.03
N ASP A 198 -15.94 -8.67 -6.97
CA ASP A 198 -16.33 -7.26 -6.99
C ASP A 198 -15.15 -6.34 -7.31
N CYS A 199 -13.93 -6.85 -7.14
CA CYS A 199 -12.69 -6.14 -7.47
C CYS A 199 -11.61 -7.12 -7.90
N VAL A 200 -10.84 -6.74 -8.91
CA VAL A 200 -9.65 -7.49 -9.35
C VAL A 200 -8.42 -6.62 -9.12
N MET A 201 -7.41 -7.20 -8.46
CA MET A 201 -6.18 -6.51 -8.10
C MET A 201 -4.96 -7.31 -8.53
N THR A 202 -3.91 -6.60 -8.91
CA THR A 202 -2.58 -7.15 -9.12
C THR A 202 -1.51 -6.13 -8.76
N ASP A 203 -0.27 -6.56 -8.70
CA ASP A 203 0.90 -5.70 -8.52
C ASP A 203 2.02 -6.18 -9.44
N LYS A 204 3.04 -5.34 -9.58
CA LYS A 204 4.21 -5.63 -10.39
C LYS A 204 4.83 -6.97 -9.99
N TRP A 205 5.03 -7.87 -10.99
CA TRP A 205 5.55 -9.21 -10.72
C TRP A 205 6.97 -9.23 -10.18
N VAL A 206 7.77 -8.25 -10.58
CA VAL A 206 9.15 -8.11 -10.13
C VAL A 206 9.30 -6.80 -9.38
N SER A 207 9.48 -6.89 -8.08
CA SER A 207 9.71 -5.71 -7.24
C SER A 207 11.18 -5.31 -7.24
N MET A 208 11.47 -4.06 -6.82
CA MET A 208 12.85 -3.59 -6.66
C MET A 208 13.66 -4.37 -5.61
N ASN A 209 12.95 -5.12 -4.75
CA ASN A 209 13.55 -5.91 -3.66
C ASN A 209 13.78 -7.37 -4.04
N ASP A 210 13.31 -7.81 -5.20
CA ASP A 210 13.44 -9.20 -5.62
C ASP A 210 14.89 -9.57 -5.90
N LYS A 211 15.41 -10.56 -5.17
CA LYS A 211 16.73 -11.18 -5.38
C LYS A 211 16.69 -12.36 -6.35
N VAL A 212 15.54 -12.62 -6.98
CA VAL A 212 15.31 -13.75 -7.89
C VAL A 212 15.61 -13.40 -9.34
N ASN A 213 15.84 -14.42 -10.16
CA ASN A 213 15.92 -14.24 -11.61
C ASN A 213 14.60 -13.68 -12.14
N LYS A 214 14.65 -12.43 -12.61
CA LYS A 214 13.46 -11.65 -13.02
C LYS A 214 12.71 -12.32 -14.17
N GLU A 215 13.40 -12.80 -15.18
CA GLU A 215 12.77 -13.45 -16.35
C GLU A 215 12.11 -14.78 -15.98
N ALA A 216 12.74 -15.58 -15.12
CA ALA A 216 12.14 -16.80 -14.61
C ALA A 216 10.86 -16.52 -13.81
N LYS A 217 10.85 -15.47 -12.97
CA LYS A 217 9.66 -15.07 -12.23
C LYS A 217 8.55 -14.62 -13.16
N LYS A 218 8.83 -13.78 -14.15
CA LYS A 218 7.86 -13.33 -15.15
C LYS A 218 7.26 -14.51 -15.93
N LYS A 219 8.10 -15.46 -16.36
CA LYS A 219 7.63 -16.67 -17.08
C LYS A 219 6.62 -17.47 -16.25
N ILE A 220 6.90 -17.66 -14.96
CA ILE A 220 6.01 -18.39 -14.04
C ILE A 220 4.69 -17.62 -13.82
N LEU A 221 4.73 -16.29 -13.74
CA LEU A 221 3.56 -15.45 -13.45
C LEU A 221 2.72 -15.11 -14.69
N LYS A 222 3.22 -15.41 -15.91
CA LYS A 222 2.54 -15.03 -17.17
C LYS A 222 1.08 -15.50 -17.26
N SER A 223 0.74 -16.65 -16.71
CA SER A 223 -0.64 -17.18 -16.70
C SER A 223 -1.57 -16.45 -15.70
N PHE A 224 -1.04 -15.55 -14.88
CA PHE A 224 -1.78 -14.73 -13.91
C PHE A 224 -1.96 -13.29 -14.38
N GLN A 225 -1.64 -12.98 -15.65
CA GLN A 225 -1.86 -11.66 -16.20
C GLN A 225 -3.35 -11.30 -16.20
N VAL A 226 -3.66 -10.10 -15.73
CA VAL A 226 -5.01 -9.54 -15.80
C VAL A 226 -5.23 -8.97 -17.20
N ASN A 227 -6.14 -9.56 -17.95
CA ASN A 227 -6.54 -9.16 -19.28
C ASN A 227 -8.08 -9.06 -19.40
N LYS A 228 -8.58 -8.53 -20.50
CA LYS A 228 -10.01 -8.33 -20.73
C LYS A 228 -10.83 -9.61 -20.58
N LYS A 229 -10.31 -10.75 -21.09
CA LYS A 229 -10.97 -12.06 -20.96
C LYS A 229 -11.11 -12.50 -19.51
N LEU A 230 -10.11 -12.23 -18.68
CA LEU A 230 -10.17 -12.53 -17.26
C LEU A 230 -11.13 -11.60 -16.53
N MET A 231 -11.05 -10.28 -16.82
CA MET A 231 -11.96 -9.27 -16.23
C MET A 231 -13.44 -9.57 -16.54
N SER A 232 -13.75 -10.11 -17.72
CA SER A 232 -15.15 -10.45 -18.07
C SER A 232 -15.77 -11.56 -17.22
N LYS A 233 -15.00 -12.25 -16.38
CA LYS A 233 -15.48 -13.27 -15.43
C LYS A 233 -15.83 -12.70 -14.05
N ALA A 234 -15.40 -11.49 -13.75
CA ALA A 234 -15.78 -10.73 -12.57
C ALA A 234 -17.25 -10.22 -12.72
N ASN A 235 -17.79 -9.65 -11.64
CA ASN A 235 -19.07 -8.98 -11.72
C ASN A 235 -19.03 -7.83 -12.75
N SER A 236 -20.17 -7.51 -13.35
CA SER A 236 -20.27 -6.48 -14.41
C SER A 236 -19.84 -5.08 -13.93
N ASP A 237 -20.02 -4.79 -12.65
CA ASP A 237 -19.63 -3.57 -11.95
C ASP A 237 -18.30 -3.68 -11.21
N ALA A 238 -17.59 -4.79 -11.39
CA ALA A 238 -16.27 -5.00 -10.77
C ALA A 238 -15.26 -3.95 -11.23
N ILE A 239 -14.46 -3.45 -10.29
CA ILE A 239 -13.40 -2.50 -10.58
C ILE A 239 -12.03 -3.21 -10.64
N PHE A 240 -11.11 -2.59 -11.39
CA PHE A 240 -9.70 -2.98 -11.42
C PHE A 240 -8.85 -1.99 -10.65
N MET A 241 -7.96 -2.50 -9.77
CA MET A 241 -7.01 -1.70 -8.99
C MET A 241 -5.57 -2.20 -9.14
N HIS A 242 -4.62 -1.26 -9.09
CA HIS A 242 -3.19 -1.52 -9.14
C HIS A 242 -2.43 -0.40 -8.40
N CYS A 243 -1.55 -0.75 -7.47
CA CYS A 243 -0.85 0.25 -6.64
C CYS A 243 0.21 1.08 -7.39
N LEU A 244 0.52 0.73 -8.65
CA LEU A 244 1.55 1.35 -9.48
C LEU A 244 2.98 1.25 -8.84
N PRO A 245 4.07 1.24 -9.65
CA PRO A 245 4.12 1.35 -11.11
C PRO A 245 3.65 0.07 -11.79
N VAL A 246 3.10 0.21 -12.98
CA VAL A 246 2.59 -0.93 -13.77
C VAL A 246 3.63 -1.42 -14.79
N GLY A 247 3.71 -2.72 -14.98
CA GLY A 247 4.37 -3.37 -16.12
C GLY A 247 3.33 -3.66 -17.20
N ARG A 248 3.10 -2.68 -18.08
CA ARG A 248 2.14 -2.83 -19.19
C ARG A 248 2.51 -4.01 -20.10
N GLY A 249 1.54 -4.88 -20.37
CA GLY A 249 1.78 -6.13 -21.10
C GLY A 249 2.42 -7.25 -20.25
N GLU A 250 2.82 -6.96 -19.01
CA GLU A 250 3.30 -7.95 -18.03
C GLU A 250 2.13 -8.42 -17.14
N GLU A 251 1.97 -7.85 -15.94
CA GLU A 251 0.93 -8.26 -14.98
C GLU A 251 -0.47 -7.84 -15.39
N VAL A 252 -0.60 -6.84 -16.26
CA VAL A 252 -1.87 -6.35 -16.77
C VAL A 252 -1.73 -5.84 -18.20
N THR A 253 -2.78 -6.01 -19.01
CA THR A 253 -2.84 -5.46 -20.37
C THR A 253 -3.27 -3.99 -20.37
N ASP A 254 -2.88 -3.25 -21.44
CA ASP A 254 -3.26 -1.84 -21.61
C ASP A 254 -4.79 -1.67 -21.66
N GLU A 255 -5.50 -2.58 -22.28
CA GLU A 255 -6.96 -2.57 -22.35
C GLU A 255 -7.64 -2.60 -20.97
N VAL A 256 -7.02 -3.23 -20.00
CA VAL A 256 -7.55 -3.31 -18.63
C VAL A 256 -7.19 -2.06 -17.85
N ILE A 257 -5.91 -1.67 -17.84
CA ILE A 257 -5.46 -0.55 -17.01
C ILE A 257 -6.03 0.80 -17.47
N ASP A 258 -6.24 0.96 -18.78
CA ASP A 258 -6.85 2.16 -19.37
C ASP A 258 -8.37 1.99 -19.63
N GLY A 259 -8.92 0.83 -19.28
CA GLY A 259 -10.31 0.47 -19.48
C GLY A 259 -11.27 1.12 -18.47
N LYS A 260 -12.59 1.03 -18.78
CA LYS A 260 -13.65 1.67 -17.97
C LYS A 260 -13.76 1.17 -16.54
N GLN A 261 -13.35 -0.08 -16.28
CA GLN A 261 -13.37 -0.68 -14.95
C GLN A 261 -12.14 -0.28 -14.09
N SER A 262 -11.14 0.34 -14.71
CA SER A 262 -9.92 0.75 -14.03
C SER A 262 -10.12 2.03 -13.21
N VAL A 263 -9.79 1.95 -11.93
CA VAL A 263 -9.83 3.10 -11.01
C VAL A 263 -8.43 3.47 -10.50
N VAL A 264 -7.37 3.02 -11.18
CA VAL A 264 -5.97 3.15 -10.73
C VAL A 264 -5.53 4.60 -10.53
N TRP A 265 -6.02 5.53 -11.34
CA TRP A 265 -5.67 6.96 -11.19
C TRP A 265 -6.40 7.59 -10.00
N ARG A 266 -7.65 7.17 -9.76
CA ARG A 266 -8.39 7.56 -8.54
C ARG A 266 -7.75 6.98 -7.30
N GLN A 267 -7.34 5.71 -7.35
CA GLN A 267 -6.59 5.02 -6.31
C GLN A 267 -5.29 5.76 -5.97
N ALA A 268 -4.53 6.21 -6.99
CA ALA A 268 -3.32 7.00 -6.78
C ALA A 268 -3.60 8.34 -6.08
N LEU A 269 -4.69 9.04 -6.45
CA LEU A 269 -5.12 10.26 -5.77
C LEU A 269 -5.56 10.01 -4.33
N ASN A 270 -6.28 8.91 -4.09
CA ASN A 270 -6.77 8.54 -2.77
C ASN A 270 -5.65 8.24 -1.76
N ARG A 271 -4.41 8.03 -2.23
CA ARG A 271 -3.23 8.01 -1.37
C ARG A 271 -3.12 9.28 -0.51
N VAL A 272 -3.35 10.45 -1.10
CA VAL A 272 -3.32 11.72 -0.37
C VAL A 272 -4.41 11.75 0.70
N HIS A 273 -5.63 11.36 0.34
CA HIS A 273 -6.77 11.39 1.28
C HIS A 273 -6.64 10.39 2.42
N ALA A 274 -6.20 9.16 2.12
CA ALA A 274 -5.93 8.15 3.14
C ALA A 274 -4.81 8.58 4.09
N GLN A 275 -3.74 9.18 3.56
CA GLN A 275 -2.60 9.64 4.34
C GLN A 275 -2.96 10.84 5.23
N LYS A 276 -3.82 11.76 4.79
CA LYS A 276 -4.37 12.80 5.67
C LYS A 276 -5.07 12.20 6.88
N SER A 277 -5.91 11.19 6.67
CA SER A 277 -6.60 10.51 7.76
C SER A 277 -5.65 9.77 8.69
N ILE A 278 -4.59 9.15 8.16
CA ILE A 278 -3.55 8.48 8.96
C ILE A 278 -2.78 9.51 9.79
N ILE A 279 -2.35 10.62 9.20
CA ILE A 279 -1.64 11.70 9.93
C ILE A 279 -2.53 12.23 11.05
N LYS A 280 -3.80 12.55 10.76
CA LYS A 280 -4.73 13.02 11.79
C LYS A 280 -4.90 12.00 12.92
N TRP A 281 -5.09 10.73 12.61
CA TRP A 281 -5.19 9.66 13.61
C TRP A 281 -3.95 9.52 14.49
N CYS A 282 -2.77 9.82 13.97
CA CYS A 282 -1.53 9.83 14.75
C CYS A 282 -1.42 11.00 15.74
N LEU A 283 -2.29 12.01 15.62
CA LEU A 283 -2.32 13.18 16.53
C LEU A 283 -3.31 13.03 17.68
N ASP A 284 -4.30 12.14 17.51
CA ASP A 284 -5.32 11.79 18.50
C ASP A 284 -4.75 10.82 19.54
#